data_5e4b66290a5431b48736ce9dc540d81a
#
_entry.id   5e4b66290a5431b48736ce9dc540d81a
#
_cell.length_a   1.000
_cell.length_b   1.000
_cell.length_c   1.000
_cell.angle_alpha   90.00
_cell.angle_beta   90.00
_cell.angle_gamma   90.00
#
_symmetry.space_group_name_H-M   'P 1'
#
loop_
_entity.id
_entity.type
_entity.pdbx_description
1 polymer ?
#
loop_
_entity_poly.entity_id
_entity_poly.type
_entity_poly.pdbx_seq_one_letter_code
_entity_poly.pdbx_strand_id
1 'polypeptide(L)'
;MRSLVDHYIDAYNRMDVDDMLAGVHPDVEFRNISAGVVNASTSGVVELGKLARQSLSLFSERCQRIESFEVQGTLAVASIAFHAVVAGDLPNGLKKGQVLNLSGRSEFEFRDGAISRITDIS
;
A
#
# COMPACT_ATOMS: atom_id res chain seq x y z
N MET A 1 -10.56 -9.70 9.30
CA MET A 1 -10.20 -8.83 8.16
C MET A 1 -9.56 -7.53 8.61
N ARG A 2 -10.21 -6.79 9.51
CA ARG A 2 -9.67 -5.50 9.95
C ARG A 2 -8.28 -5.62 10.56
N SER A 3 -8.02 -6.63 11.38
CA SER A 3 -6.72 -6.81 12.02
C SER A 3 -5.60 -7.09 11.01
N LEU A 4 -5.88 -7.82 9.93
CA LEU A 4 -4.90 -8.05 8.87
C LEU A 4 -4.57 -6.76 8.13
N VAL A 5 -5.56 -5.93 7.86
CA VAL A 5 -5.37 -4.63 7.19
C VAL A 5 -4.62 -3.67 8.10
N ASP A 6 -4.99 -3.59 9.38
CA ASP A 6 -4.31 -2.73 10.35
C ASP A 6 -2.84 -3.13 10.49
N HIS A 7 -2.55 -4.43 10.53
CA HIS A 7 -1.18 -4.94 10.61
C HIS A 7 -0.37 -4.56 9.36
N TYR A 8 -0.95 -4.74 8.17
CA TYR A 8 -0.31 -4.41 6.91
C TYR A 8 0.04 -2.92 6.84
N ILE A 9 -0.92 -2.05 7.19
CA ILE A 9 -0.71 -0.60 7.15
C ILE A 9 0.27 -0.14 8.22
N ASP A 10 0.20 -0.70 9.43
CA ASP A 10 1.17 -0.38 10.48
C ASP A 10 2.59 -0.75 10.06
N ALA A 11 2.78 -1.92 9.48
CA ALA A 11 4.09 -2.35 8.98
C ALA A 11 4.57 -1.45 7.84
N TYR A 12 3.67 -1.05 6.93
CA TYR A 12 3.97 -0.07 5.88
C TYR A 12 4.48 1.24 6.47
N ASN A 13 3.80 1.75 7.49
CA ASN A 13 4.18 3.01 8.13
C ASN A 13 5.52 2.92 8.84
N ARG A 14 5.87 1.75 9.39
CA ARG A 14 7.19 1.50 9.99
C ARG A 14 8.28 1.17 8.99
N MET A 15 7.93 1.11 7.70
CA MET A 15 8.84 0.71 6.61
C MET A 15 9.42 -0.71 6.82
N ASP A 16 8.64 -1.59 7.44
CA ASP A 16 9.01 -2.99 7.70
C ASP A 16 8.36 -3.89 6.65
N VAL A 17 9.08 -4.15 5.57
CA VAL A 17 8.56 -4.92 4.44
C VAL A 17 8.28 -6.37 4.83
N ASP A 18 9.16 -6.99 5.59
CA ASP A 18 8.96 -8.38 6.01
C ASP A 18 7.68 -8.54 6.83
N ASP A 19 7.40 -7.59 7.72
CA ASP A 19 6.19 -7.61 8.52
C ASP A 19 4.94 -7.28 7.69
N MET A 20 5.05 -6.41 6.67
CA MET A 20 3.97 -6.19 5.71
C MET A 20 3.54 -7.50 5.05
N LEU A 21 4.49 -8.31 4.65
CA LEU A 21 4.25 -9.54 3.90
C LEU A 21 3.79 -10.71 4.79
N ALA A 22 3.89 -10.57 6.11
CA ALA A 22 3.56 -11.66 7.05
C ALA A 22 2.08 -12.09 6.99
N GLY A 23 1.17 -11.16 6.69
CA GLY A 23 -0.27 -11.45 6.60
C GLY A 23 -0.79 -11.58 5.16
N VAL A 24 0.11 -11.70 4.19
CA VAL A 24 -0.21 -11.69 2.77
C VAL A 24 -0.14 -13.11 2.21
N HIS A 25 -1.11 -13.44 1.33
CA HIS A 25 -1.12 -14.73 0.65
C HIS A 25 0.07 -14.86 -0.30
N PRO A 26 0.69 -16.07 -0.45
CA PRO A 26 1.81 -16.26 -1.39
C PRO A 26 1.51 -15.84 -2.83
N ASP A 27 0.25 -15.96 -3.26
CA ASP A 27 -0.20 -15.62 -4.62
C ASP A 27 -0.84 -14.23 -4.70
N VAL A 28 -0.52 -13.33 -3.79
CA VAL A 28 -1.13 -12.01 -3.71
C VAL A 28 -1.00 -11.23 -5.03
N GLU A 29 -2.08 -10.59 -5.44
CA GLU A 29 -2.11 -9.66 -6.57
C GLU A 29 -2.13 -8.23 -6.05
N PHE A 30 -1.26 -7.38 -6.57
CA PHE A 30 -1.19 -5.98 -6.20
C PHE A 30 -1.31 -5.08 -7.43
N ARG A 31 -2.10 -4.02 -7.31
CA ARG A 31 -2.20 -2.96 -8.31
C ARG A 31 -2.22 -1.60 -7.64
N ASN A 32 -1.55 -0.64 -8.28
CA ASN A 32 -1.70 0.76 -7.93
C ASN A 32 -2.29 1.50 -9.13
N ILE A 33 -3.43 2.14 -8.93
CA ILE A 33 -4.17 2.88 -9.96
C ILE A 33 -4.16 4.35 -9.59
N SER A 34 -3.62 5.18 -10.48
CA SER A 34 -3.56 6.62 -10.29
C SER A 34 -4.15 7.31 -11.51
N ALA A 35 -5.11 8.21 -11.29
CA ALA A 35 -5.83 8.90 -12.37
C ALA A 35 -6.41 7.94 -13.43
N GLY A 36 -6.93 6.79 -12.98
CA GLY A 36 -7.51 5.76 -13.85
C GLY A 36 -6.50 4.88 -14.59
N VAL A 37 -5.20 5.03 -14.33
CA VAL A 37 -4.15 4.27 -15.01
C VAL A 37 -3.46 3.36 -14.01
N VAL A 38 -3.33 2.06 -14.36
CA VAL A 38 -2.53 1.11 -13.57
C VAL A 38 -1.06 1.43 -13.81
N ASN A 39 -0.38 1.96 -12.79
CA ASN A 39 1.04 2.35 -12.88
C ASN A 39 1.99 1.37 -12.19
N ALA A 40 1.46 0.42 -11.45
CA ALA A 40 2.22 -0.67 -10.85
C ALA A 40 1.32 -1.90 -10.72
N SER A 41 1.87 -3.07 -10.96
CA SER A 41 1.17 -4.34 -10.84
C SER A 41 2.17 -5.43 -10.53
N THR A 42 1.88 -6.27 -9.54
CA THR A 42 2.73 -7.42 -9.19
C THR A 42 1.88 -8.65 -8.96
N SER A 43 2.46 -9.81 -9.22
CA SER A 43 1.86 -11.13 -8.97
C SER A 43 2.78 -11.92 -8.05
N GLY A 44 2.24 -12.37 -6.92
CA GLY A 44 2.97 -13.14 -5.92
C GLY A 44 3.71 -12.27 -4.90
N VAL A 45 3.98 -12.88 -3.74
CA VAL A 45 4.59 -12.20 -2.60
C VAL A 45 6.03 -11.75 -2.88
N VAL A 46 6.76 -12.49 -3.73
CA VAL A 46 8.15 -12.15 -4.06
C VAL A 46 8.21 -10.84 -4.85
N GLU A 47 7.36 -10.69 -5.87
CA GLU A 47 7.31 -9.47 -6.67
C GLU A 47 6.83 -8.28 -5.84
N LEU A 48 5.81 -8.48 -5.01
CA LEU A 48 5.33 -7.43 -4.11
C LEU A 48 6.42 -6.98 -3.14
N GLY A 49 7.19 -7.93 -2.60
CA GLY A 49 8.31 -7.63 -1.72
C GLY A 49 9.39 -6.80 -2.40
N LYS A 50 9.73 -7.12 -3.65
CA LYS A 50 10.69 -6.35 -4.43
C LYS A 50 10.21 -4.91 -4.65
N LEU A 51 8.95 -4.74 -5.06
CA LEU A 51 8.37 -3.41 -5.25
C LEU A 51 8.38 -2.61 -3.93
N ALA A 52 7.96 -3.23 -2.84
CA ALA A 52 7.92 -2.59 -1.53
C ALA A 52 9.32 -2.13 -1.07
N ARG A 53 10.35 -2.97 -1.27
CA ARG A 53 11.71 -2.62 -0.90
C ARG A 53 12.27 -1.50 -1.77
N GLN A 54 11.98 -1.50 -3.07
CA GLN A 54 12.38 -0.41 -3.97
C GLN A 54 11.74 0.91 -3.56
N SER A 55 10.52 0.87 -3.03
CA SER A 55 9.77 2.07 -2.62
C SER A 55 10.30 2.70 -1.33
N LEU A 56 11.10 1.98 -0.53
CA LEU A 56 11.61 2.51 0.74
C LEU A 56 12.48 3.76 0.57
N SER A 57 13.17 3.87 -0.55
CA SER A 57 14.06 5.02 -0.83
C SER A 57 13.33 6.26 -1.33
N LEU A 58 12.04 6.16 -1.67
CA LEU A 58 11.29 7.29 -2.24
C LEU A 58 10.95 8.35 -1.20
N PHE A 59 10.74 7.94 0.05
CA PHE A 59 10.28 8.83 1.10
C PHE A 59 11.16 8.73 2.34
N SER A 60 11.45 9.87 2.97
CA SER A 60 12.11 9.91 4.28
C SER A 60 11.11 9.66 5.42
N GLU A 61 9.84 10.02 5.18
CA GLU A 61 8.72 9.73 6.08
C GLU A 61 7.53 9.34 5.23
N ARG A 62 6.72 8.42 5.75
CA ARG A 62 5.43 8.08 5.14
C ARG A 62 4.47 7.56 6.18
N CYS A 63 3.20 7.88 6.02
CA CYS A 63 2.13 7.40 6.90
C CYS A 63 0.84 7.27 6.13
N GLN A 64 0.23 6.09 6.18
CA GLN A 64 -1.15 5.88 5.78
C GLN A 64 -2.02 5.86 7.03
N ARG A 65 -3.17 6.51 6.97
CA ARG A 65 -4.15 6.50 8.05
C ARG A 65 -5.51 6.09 7.48
N ILE A 66 -6.13 5.09 8.10
CA ILE A 66 -7.46 4.65 7.72
C ILE A 66 -8.47 5.66 8.27
N GLU A 67 -9.23 6.29 7.38
CA GLU A 67 -10.29 7.24 7.73
C GLU A 67 -11.66 6.56 7.81
N SER A 68 -11.90 5.55 6.98
CA SER A 68 -13.10 4.73 7.02
C SER A 68 -12.80 3.32 6.55
N PHE A 69 -13.60 2.37 7.00
CA PHE A 69 -13.40 0.95 6.68
C PHE A 69 -14.75 0.27 6.53
N GLU A 70 -14.97 -0.39 5.39
CA GLU A 70 -16.20 -1.11 5.09
C GLU A 70 -15.87 -2.51 4.60
N VAL A 71 -16.70 -3.49 4.97
CA VAL A 71 -16.55 -4.88 4.55
C VAL A 71 -17.79 -5.30 3.77
N GLN A 72 -17.57 -5.88 2.59
CA GLN A 72 -18.61 -6.42 1.73
C GLN A 72 -18.19 -7.85 1.33
N GLY A 73 -18.72 -8.87 2.01
CA GLY A 73 -18.31 -10.25 1.78
C GLY A 73 -16.83 -10.47 2.10
N THR A 74 -16.03 -10.83 1.11
CA THR A 74 -14.57 -11.01 1.24
C THR A 74 -13.78 -9.78 0.83
N LEU A 75 -14.46 -8.69 0.48
CA LEU A 75 -13.84 -7.42 0.08
C LEU A 75 -13.90 -6.44 1.24
N ALA A 76 -12.78 -5.81 1.55
CA ALA A 76 -12.71 -4.68 2.47
C ALA A 76 -12.25 -3.44 1.71
N VAL A 77 -12.88 -2.31 1.99
CA VAL A 77 -12.54 -1.02 1.38
C VAL A 77 -12.18 -0.03 2.48
N ALA A 78 -10.98 0.54 2.40
CA ALA A 78 -10.50 1.55 3.33
C ALA A 78 -10.29 2.87 2.61
N SER A 79 -10.84 3.96 3.15
CA SER A 79 -10.45 5.31 2.74
C SER A 79 -9.18 5.67 3.47
N ILE A 80 -8.18 6.15 2.73
CA ILE A 80 -6.83 6.35 3.24
C ILE A 80 -6.43 7.83 3.08
N ALA A 81 -5.90 8.41 4.16
CA ALA A 81 -5.14 9.65 4.10
C ALA A 81 -3.65 9.29 4.08
N PHE A 82 -2.94 9.77 3.09
CA PHE A 82 -1.52 9.49 2.91
C PHE A 82 -0.70 10.77 3.11
N HIS A 83 0.29 10.70 3.99
CA HIS A 83 1.27 11.76 4.22
C HIS A 83 2.66 11.21 3.96
N ALA A 84 3.48 11.95 3.21
CA ALA A 84 4.86 11.55 2.94
C ALA A 84 5.75 12.75 2.72
N VAL A 85 7.04 12.56 2.96
CA VAL A 85 8.09 13.52 2.65
C VAL A 85 9.03 12.87 1.64
N VAL A 86 9.23 13.51 0.49
CA VAL A 86 10.06 13.00 -0.60
C VAL A 86 11.53 13.00 -0.19
N ALA A 87 12.22 11.86 -0.37
CA ALA A 87 13.59 11.66 0.09
C ALA A 87 14.64 12.21 -0.89
N GLY A 88 14.29 12.35 -2.18
CA GLY A 88 15.19 12.82 -3.22
C GLY A 88 14.42 13.25 -4.44
N ASP A 89 15.06 13.90 -5.39
CA ASP A 89 14.41 14.32 -6.62
C ASP A 89 13.96 13.11 -7.44
N LEU A 90 12.70 13.09 -7.86
CA LEU A 90 12.10 12.00 -8.61
C LEU A 90 11.84 12.40 -10.06
N PRO A 91 11.82 11.41 -11.00
CA PRO A 91 11.60 11.70 -12.42
C PRO A 91 10.26 12.37 -12.75
N ASN A 92 9.24 12.18 -11.89
CA ASN A 92 7.91 12.75 -12.06
C ASN A 92 7.80 14.22 -11.62
N GLY A 93 8.91 14.87 -11.30
CA GLY A 93 8.93 16.28 -10.90
C GLY A 93 8.87 16.54 -9.40
N LEU A 94 8.70 15.51 -8.58
CA LEU A 94 8.74 15.67 -7.12
C LEU A 94 10.17 15.92 -6.66
N LYS A 95 10.35 16.84 -5.70
CA LYS A 95 11.63 17.27 -5.20
C LYS A 95 11.87 16.83 -3.78
N LYS A 96 13.14 16.62 -3.43
CA LYS A 96 13.56 16.30 -2.06
C LYS A 96 12.96 17.29 -1.06
N GLY A 97 12.37 16.75 0.00
CA GLY A 97 11.78 17.55 1.07
C GLY A 97 10.33 17.98 0.81
N GLN A 98 9.81 17.73 -0.39
CA GLN A 98 8.42 18.06 -0.71
C GLN A 98 7.48 17.20 0.13
N VAL A 99 6.47 17.85 0.71
CA VAL A 99 5.44 17.17 1.52
C VAL A 99 4.27 16.82 0.63
N LEU A 100 3.83 15.56 0.71
CA LEU A 100 2.65 15.07 0.02
C LEU A 100 1.54 14.79 1.03
N ASN A 101 0.32 15.28 0.75
CA ASN A 101 -0.89 14.96 1.49
C ASN A 101 -1.93 14.57 0.46
N LEU A 102 -2.20 13.26 0.38
CA LEU A 102 -3.06 12.68 -0.65
C LEU A 102 -4.20 11.92 0.01
N SER A 103 -5.31 11.78 -0.72
CA SER A 103 -6.43 10.94 -0.33
C SER A 103 -6.63 9.88 -1.39
N GLY A 104 -6.99 8.68 -0.95
CA GLY A 104 -7.28 7.59 -1.85
C GLY A 104 -8.05 6.51 -1.12
N ARG A 105 -8.17 5.36 -1.76
CA ARG A 105 -8.73 4.19 -1.12
C ARG A 105 -7.90 2.96 -1.44
N SER A 106 -7.94 1.99 -0.53
CA SER A 106 -7.35 0.67 -0.74
C SER A 106 -8.43 -0.38 -0.63
N GLU A 107 -8.45 -1.30 -1.58
CA GLU A 107 -9.35 -2.44 -1.60
C GLU A 107 -8.55 -3.69 -1.31
N PHE A 108 -9.07 -4.52 -0.40
CA PHE A 108 -8.41 -5.75 0.03
C PHE A 108 -9.34 -6.92 -0.17
N GLU A 109 -8.85 -7.99 -0.79
CA GLU A 109 -9.55 -9.27 -0.84
C GLU A 109 -8.77 -10.30 -0.02
N PHE A 110 -9.49 -11.29 0.51
CA PHE A 110 -8.94 -12.26 1.44
C PHE A 110 -9.20 -13.68 0.95
N ARG A 111 -8.22 -14.56 1.16
CA ARG A 111 -8.32 -15.99 0.87
C ARG A 111 -7.48 -16.76 1.86
N ASP A 112 -8.04 -17.85 2.42
CA ASP A 112 -7.34 -18.73 3.35
C ASP A 112 -6.75 -17.98 4.56
N GLY A 113 -7.48 -16.97 5.07
CA GLY A 113 -7.04 -16.21 6.23
C GLY A 113 -5.91 -15.21 5.97
N ALA A 114 -5.63 -14.89 4.69
CA ALA A 114 -4.57 -13.97 4.31
C ALA A 114 -5.08 -12.95 3.29
N ILE A 115 -4.37 -11.84 3.14
CA ILE A 115 -4.69 -10.82 2.13
C ILE A 115 -4.26 -11.37 0.76
N SER A 116 -5.23 -11.58 -0.15
CA SER A 116 -4.99 -12.19 -1.47
C SER A 116 -4.92 -11.17 -2.60
N ARG A 117 -5.49 -9.98 -2.43
CA ARG A 117 -5.44 -8.91 -3.41
C ARG A 117 -5.43 -7.56 -2.72
N ILE A 118 -4.62 -6.65 -3.23
CA ILE A 118 -4.54 -5.26 -2.76
C ILE A 118 -4.63 -4.37 -3.99
N THR A 119 -5.59 -3.44 -3.98
CA THR A 119 -5.73 -2.43 -5.05
C THR A 119 -5.72 -1.06 -4.40
N ASP A 120 -4.68 -0.29 -4.66
CA ASP A 120 -4.55 1.10 -4.19
C ASP A 120 -5.01 2.03 -5.30
N ILE A 121 -5.95 2.90 -4.99
CA ILE A 121 -6.59 3.80 -5.97
C ILE A 121 -6.49 5.23 -5.47
N SER A 122 -5.94 6.09 -6.28
CA SER A 122 -5.79 7.51 -5.97
C SER A 122 -6.13 8.44 -7.14
#